data_73c0aa9b8830688cc1dade2fea5dbd82
#
_entry.id   73c0aa9b8830688cc1dade2fea5dbd82
#
_cell.length_a   1.000
_cell.length_b   1.000
_cell.length_c   1.000
_cell.angle_alpha   90.00
_cell.angle_beta   90.00
_cell.angle_gamma   90.00
#
_symmetry.space_group_name_H-M   'P 1'
#
loop_
_entity.id
_entity.type
_entity.pdbx_description
1 polymer ?
#
loop_
_entity_poly.entity_id
_entity_poly.type
_entity_poly.pdbx_seq_one_letter_code
_entity_poly.pdbx_strand_id
1 'polypeptide(L)'
;MVGRSKNIEGPYVGKNGTVMKENSSYNEVILQGNNLFAGTGHNSEIITDDEGNDWFFYHAWQKAKIDNGRQLMCDRIQWSSDGWPYITNGTPASVSRAPVFKNEEEKE
;
A
#
# COMPACT_ATOMS: atom_id res chain seq x y z
N MET A 1 -2.42 -7.08 -2.40
CA MET A 1 -1.48 -7.67 -3.40
C MET A 1 -1.28 -6.71 -4.55
N VAL A 2 -0.17 -6.90 -5.25
CA VAL A 2 0.14 -6.11 -6.44
C VAL A 2 0.66 -7.03 -7.54
N GLY A 3 0.37 -6.68 -8.78
CA GLY A 3 0.87 -7.40 -9.93
C GLY A 3 1.30 -6.44 -11.03
N ARG A 4 2.08 -6.94 -11.97
CA ARG A 4 2.52 -6.16 -13.11
C ARG A 4 2.50 -6.99 -14.40
N SER A 5 2.44 -6.28 -15.52
CA SER A 5 2.47 -6.90 -16.84
C SER A 5 3.13 -5.97 -17.84
N LYS A 6 3.76 -6.56 -18.85
CA LYS A 6 4.29 -5.80 -20.00
C LYS A 6 3.20 -5.42 -21.00
N ASN A 7 2.05 -6.10 -20.93
CA ASN A 7 0.92 -5.89 -21.83
C ASN A 7 -0.31 -5.51 -21.00
N ILE A 8 -1.12 -4.59 -21.51
CA ILE A 8 -2.32 -4.16 -20.81
C ILE A 8 -3.32 -5.30 -20.59
N GLU A 9 -3.34 -6.27 -21.46
CA GLU A 9 -4.22 -7.45 -21.34
C GLU A 9 -3.66 -8.51 -20.39
N GLY A 10 -2.43 -8.33 -19.89
CA GLY A 10 -1.78 -9.30 -19.00
C GLY A 10 -0.92 -10.32 -19.75
N PRO A 11 -0.58 -11.44 -19.13
CA PRO A 11 -0.97 -11.77 -17.75
C PRO A 11 -0.28 -10.87 -16.72
N TYR A 12 -1.02 -10.54 -15.68
CA TYR A 12 -0.46 -9.81 -14.53
C TYR A 12 0.09 -10.81 -13.53
N VAL A 13 1.33 -10.58 -13.10
CA VAL A 13 2.04 -11.50 -12.20
C VAL A 13 2.47 -10.76 -10.95
N GLY A 14 2.51 -11.46 -9.80
CA GLY A 14 3.07 -10.97 -8.57
C GLY A 14 4.60 -10.99 -8.61
N LYS A 15 5.20 -10.60 -7.49
CA LYS A 15 6.66 -10.48 -7.35
C LYS A 15 7.40 -11.77 -7.71
N ASN A 16 6.84 -12.91 -7.35
CA ASN A 16 7.46 -14.23 -7.56
C ASN A 16 7.05 -14.87 -8.90
N GLY A 17 6.34 -14.13 -9.75
CA GLY A 17 5.93 -14.62 -11.08
C GLY A 17 4.60 -15.36 -11.11
N THR A 18 3.90 -15.50 -9.99
CA THR A 18 2.61 -16.17 -9.94
C THR A 18 1.55 -15.32 -10.64
N VAL A 19 0.80 -15.93 -11.56
CA VAL A 19 -0.30 -15.24 -12.24
C VAL A 19 -1.38 -14.85 -11.23
N MET A 20 -1.78 -13.57 -11.21
CA MET A 20 -2.66 -13.03 -10.16
C MET A 20 -4.03 -13.68 -10.06
N LYS A 21 -4.55 -14.21 -11.15
CA LYS A 21 -5.84 -14.89 -11.12
C LYS A 21 -5.80 -16.29 -10.50
N GLU A 22 -4.61 -16.76 -10.15
CA GLU A 22 -4.47 -18.07 -9.50
C GLU A 22 -4.54 -17.94 -7.97
N ASN A 23 -5.12 -18.95 -7.32
CA ASN A 23 -5.34 -18.90 -5.88
C ASN A 23 -4.05 -18.77 -5.07
N SER A 24 -2.95 -19.29 -5.58
CA SER A 24 -1.65 -19.22 -4.89
C SER A 24 -1.06 -17.81 -4.84
N SER A 25 -1.57 -16.87 -5.65
CA SER A 25 -1.04 -15.50 -5.69
C SER A 25 -1.24 -14.74 -4.38
N TYR A 26 -2.16 -15.15 -3.52
CA TYR A 26 -2.38 -14.48 -2.23
C TYR A 26 -1.15 -14.53 -1.31
N ASN A 27 -0.21 -15.42 -1.57
CA ASN A 27 1.04 -15.49 -0.80
C ASN A 27 2.01 -14.35 -1.13
N GLU A 28 1.72 -13.56 -2.17
CA GLU A 28 2.55 -12.44 -2.61
C GLU A 28 1.98 -11.09 -2.13
N VAL A 29 1.32 -11.08 -0.99
CA VAL A 29 0.71 -9.88 -0.40
C VAL A 29 1.79 -8.91 0.05
N ILE A 30 1.63 -7.61 -0.28
CA ILE A 30 2.56 -6.56 0.15
C ILE A 30 2.11 -5.84 1.42
N LEU A 31 0.83 -5.94 1.75
CA LEU A 31 0.25 -5.32 2.95
C LEU A 31 -0.87 -6.21 3.47
N GLN A 32 -0.85 -6.52 4.75
CA GLN A 32 -1.88 -7.33 5.40
C GLN A 32 -2.17 -6.78 6.80
N GLY A 33 -3.26 -7.26 7.40
CA GLY A 33 -3.63 -6.86 8.75
C GLY A 33 -2.63 -7.29 9.81
N ASN A 34 -2.77 -6.73 10.98
CA ASN A 34 -1.92 -7.02 12.15
C ASN A 34 -2.79 -7.13 13.41
N ASN A 35 -2.17 -7.00 14.60
CA ASN A 35 -2.90 -7.07 15.86
C ASN A 35 -3.93 -5.95 16.05
N LEU A 36 -3.73 -4.82 15.40
CA LEU A 36 -4.57 -3.62 15.56
C LEU A 36 -5.59 -3.47 14.43
N PHE A 37 -5.25 -3.87 13.22
CA PHE A 37 -6.04 -3.60 12.02
C PHE A 37 -6.31 -4.86 11.22
N ALA A 38 -7.48 -4.91 10.59
CA ALA A 38 -7.90 -6.03 9.75
C ALA A 38 -8.48 -5.51 8.44
N GLY A 39 -8.51 -6.37 7.42
CA GLY A 39 -9.19 -6.07 6.17
C GLY A 39 -8.61 -4.89 5.40
N THR A 40 -7.28 -4.81 5.31
CA THR A 40 -6.61 -3.76 4.53
C THR A 40 -6.96 -3.87 3.05
N GLY A 41 -7.28 -2.74 2.41
CA GLY A 41 -7.59 -2.75 0.99
C GLY A 41 -8.19 -1.45 0.49
N HIS A 42 -8.70 -1.51 -0.75
CA HIS A 42 -9.34 -0.39 -1.45
C HIS A 42 -8.45 0.85 -1.43
N ASN A 43 -7.26 0.72 -1.98
CA ASN A 43 -6.26 1.78 -1.96
C ASN A 43 -6.53 2.84 -3.04
N SER A 44 -6.00 4.05 -2.76
CA SER A 44 -5.96 5.15 -3.71
C SER A 44 -4.83 4.99 -4.73
N GLU A 45 -4.71 5.97 -5.61
CA GLU A 45 -3.49 6.16 -6.40
C GLU A 45 -2.31 6.41 -5.47
N ILE A 46 -1.11 6.12 -5.98
CA ILE A 46 0.12 6.47 -5.28
C ILE A 46 0.33 7.98 -5.43
N ILE A 47 0.58 8.63 -4.30
CA ILE A 47 0.81 10.07 -4.24
C ILE A 47 2.26 10.31 -3.81
N THR A 48 2.99 11.10 -4.59
CA THR A 48 4.36 11.49 -4.25
C THR A 48 4.33 12.83 -3.54
N ASP A 49 4.92 12.89 -2.34
CA ASP A 49 4.94 14.13 -1.56
C ASP A 49 6.07 15.07 -2.01
N ASP A 50 6.17 16.23 -1.35
CA ASP A 50 7.14 17.26 -1.72
C ASP A 50 8.58 16.88 -1.39
N GLU A 51 8.79 15.85 -0.60
CA GLU A 51 10.12 15.29 -0.31
C GLU A 51 10.50 14.13 -1.24
N GLY A 52 9.62 13.76 -2.19
CA GLY A 52 9.87 12.67 -3.12
C GLY A 52 9.54 11.29 -2.60
N ASN A 53 8.83 11.19 -1.49
CA ASN A 53 8.39 9.92 -0.93
C ASN A 53 7.01 9.55 -1.49
N ASP A 54 6.81 8.26 -1.74
CA ASP A 54 5.55 7.74 -2.28
C ASP A 54 4.68 7.21 -1.16
N TRP A 55 3.40 7.54 -1.23
CA TRP A 55 2.41 7.20 -0.22
C TRP A 55 1.15 6.68 -0.87
N PHE A 56 0.36 5.89 -0.13
CA PHE A 56 -0.98 5.54 -0.56
C PHE A 56 -1.93 5.53 0.63
N PHE A 57 -3.20 5.80 0.32
CA PHE A 57 -4.28 5.75 1.30
C PHE A 57 -5.09 4.49 1.03
N TYR A 58 -5.58 3.88 2.09
CA TYR A 58 -6.38 2.66 2.00
C TYR A 58 -7.31 2.56 3.21
N HIS A 59 -8.17 1.58 3.22
CA HIS A 59 -9.08 1.35 4.34
C HIS A 59 -8.65 0.14 5.15
N ALA A 60 -8.93 0.19 6.46
CA ALA A 60 -8.77 -0.96 7.35
C ALA A 60 -9.76 -0.84 8.50
N TRP A 61 -10.07 -1.96 9.13
CA TRP A 61 -10.90 -2.00 10.32
C TRP A 61 -10.01 -1.98 11.55
N GLN A 62 -10.33 -1.13 12.51
CA GLN A 62 -9.67 -1.15 13.82
C GLN A 62 -10.29 -2.28 14.63
N LYS A 63 -9.52 -3.31 14.97
CA LYS A 63 -10.03 -4.51 15.63
C LYS A 63 -10.74 -4.23 16.95
N ALA A 64 -10.22 -3.28 17.73
CA ALA A 64 -10.81 -2.91 19.01
C ALA A 64 -12.10 -2.10 18.88
N LYS A 65 -12.38 -1.54 17.71
CA LYS A 65 -13.51 -0.63 17.47
C LYS A 65 -14.15 -0.87 16.11
N ILE A 66 -14.51 -2.10 15.82
CA ILE A 66 -15.11 -2.51 14.54
C ILE A 66 -16.35 -1.67 14.21
N ASP A 67 -17.14 -1.31 15.21
CA ASP A 67 -18.38 -0.55 15.03
C ASP A 67 -18.13 0.88 14.49
N ASN A 68 -16.90 1.38 14.56
CA ASN A 68 -16.56 2.67 13.98
C ASN A 68 -16.43 2.64 12.45
N GLY A 69 -16.57 1.47 11.84
CA GLY A 69 -16.46 1.29 10.40
C GLY A 69 -15.02 1.28 9.92
N ARG A 70 -14.88 1.36 8.61
CA ARG A 70 -13.55 1.40 7.98
C ARG A 70 -12.85 2.71 8.30
N GLN A 71 -11.59 2.61 8.65
CA GLN A 71 -10.74 3.76 8.95
C GLN A 71 -9.84 4.07 7.76
N LEU A 72 -9.62 5.37 7.51
CA LEU A 72 -8.67 5.79 6.48
C LEU A 72 -7.25 5.61 7.01
N MET A 73 -6.44 4.90 6.25
CA MET A 73 -5.06 4.61 6.58
C MET A 73 -4.13 5.22 5.55
N CYS A 74 -2.90 5.49 5.95
CA CYS A 74 -1.86 6.01 5.06
C CYS A 74 -0.53 5.36 5.41
N ASP A 75 0.14 4.80 4.41
CA ASP A 75 1.46 4.23 4.59
C ASP A 75 2.38 4.58 3.43
N ARG A 76 3.67 4.64 3.72
CA ARG A 76 4.69 4.93 2.73
C ARG A 76 4.99 3.68 1.91
N ILE A 77 5.08 3.86 0.60
CA ILE A 77 5.50 2.81 -0.32
C ILE A 77 6.99 2.97 -0.57
N GLN A 78 7.75 1.89 -0.42
CA GLN A 78 9.14 1.83 -0.78
C GLN A 78 9.31 0.95 -2.03
N TRP A 79 10.40 1.14 -2.74
CA TRP A 79 10.64 0.43 -4.00
C TRP A 79 11.96 -0.34 -3.91
N SER A 80 11.91 -1.61 -4.22
CA SER A 80 13.11 -2.43 -4.28
C SER A 80 13.94 -2.09 -5.52
N SER A 81 15.17 -2.62 -5.57
CA SER A 81 16.07 -2.37 -6.71
C SER A 81 15.52 -2.90 -8.03
N ASP A 82 14.64 -3.90 -8.01
CA ASP A 82 13.98 -4.43 -9.20
C ASP A 82 12.66 -3.71 -9.53
N GLY A 83 12.37 -2.60 -8.85
CA GLY A 83 11.18 -1.78 -9.10
C GLY A 83 9.91 -2.31 -8.48
N TRP A 84 10.00 -3.22 -7.50
CA TRP A 84 8.81 -3.76 -6.84
C TRP A 84 8.44 -2.95 -5.60
N PRO A 85 7.14 -2.60 -5.42
CA PRO A 85 6.71 -1.86 -4.24
C PRO A 85 6.67 -2.74 -3.00
N TYR A 86 6.96 -2.16 -1.83
CA TYR A 86 6.79 -2.84 -0.55
C TYR A 86 6.48 -1.85 0.56
N ILE A 87 5.86 -2.35 1.63
CA ILE A 87 5.55 -1.60 2.85
C ILE A 87 6.44 -2.17 3.95
N THR A 88 7.05 -1.31 4.74
CA THR A 88 7.88 -1.75 5.88
C THR A 88 7.06 -2.70 6.77
N ASN A 89 7.60 -3.89 7.04
CA ASN A 89 6.94 -4.97 7.79
C ASN A 89 5.68 -5.54 7.14
N GLY A 90 5.21 -5.02 5.99
CA GLY A 90 4.03 -5.53 5.30
C GLY A 90 2.71 -5.36 6.04
N THR A 91 2.64 -4.47 7.05
CA THR A 91 1.46 -4.23 7.87
C THR A 91 1.27 -2.74 8.10
N PRO A 92 0.02 -2.30 8.47
CA PRO A 92 -0.22 -0.89 8.76
C PRO A 92 0.68 -0.38 9.88
N ALA A 93 1.24 0.81 9.71
CA ALA A 93 2.00 1.48 10.75
C ALA A 93 1.04 2.03 11.81
N SER A 94 1.35 1.81 13.09
CA SER A 94 0.60 2.43 14.17
C SER A 94 1.09 3.84 14.44
N VAL A 95 2.36 4.11 14.17
CA VAL A 95 2.97 5.44 14.25
C VAL A 95 3.94 5.58 13.09
N SER A 96 3.83 6.67 12.34
CA SER A 96 4.76 6.97 11.26
C SER A 96 4.79 8.47 10.99
N ARG A 97 5.79 8.91 10.21
CA ARG A 97 5.79 10.28 9.70
C ARG A 97 4.66 10.43 8.69
N ALA A 98 4.07 11.59 8.63
CA ALA A 98 3.05 11.90 7.62
C ALA A 98 3.71 12.34 6.31
N PRO A 99 2.97 12.25 5.19
CA PRO A 99 3.42 12.87 3.94
C PRO A 99 3.68 14.36 4.13
N VAL A 100 4.66 14.90 3.42
CA VAL A 100 5.05 16.30 3.53
C VAL A 100 4.59 17.06 2.31
N PHE A 101 3.60 17.95 2.50
CA PHE A 101 3.11 18.84 1.46
C PHE A 101 3.31 20.28 1.92
N LYS A 102 4.09 21.03 1.16
CA LYS A 102 4.38 22.44 1.46
C LYS A 102 3.31 23.32 0.84
N ASN A 103 2.99 24.44 1.50
CA ASN A 103 2.07 25.39 0.91
C ASN A 103 2.77 26.21 -0.20
N GLU A 104 2.02 27.03 -0.95
CA GLU A 104 2.58 27.79 -2.06
C GLU A 104 3.72 28.71 -1.64
N GLU A 105 3.69 29.25 -0.42
CA GLU A 105 4.75 30.13 0.10
C GLU A 105 6.03 29.39 0.41
N GLU A 106 5.97 28.09 0.68
CA GLU A 106 7.12 27.25 1.01
C GLU A 106 7.76 26.61 -0.20
N LYS A 107 7.04 26.57 -1.34
CA LYS A 107 7.52 25.98 -2.59
C LYS A 107 8.26 27.04 -3.41
N GLU A 108 9.50 26.75 -3.72
CA GLU A 108 10.32 27.63 -4.56
C GLU A 108 10.91 26.90 -5.75
#